data_e7965636de37d79e3af898eabae40d80
#
_entry.id   e7965636de37d79e3af898eabae40d80
#
_cell.length_a   1.000
_cell.length_b   1.000
_cell.length_c   1.000
_cell.angle_alpha   90.00
_cell.angle_beta   90.00
_cell.angle_gamma   90.00
#
_symmetry.space_group_name_H-M   'P 1'
#
loop_
_entity.id
_entity.type
_entity.pdbx_description
1 polymer ?
#
loop_
_entity_poly.entity_id
_entity_poly.type
_entity_poly.pdbx_seq_one_letter_code
_entity_poly.pdbx_strand_id
1 'polypeptide(L)'
;ACSGSAEASVASTKSGSELTAAGIKLNLPENWTATVGDKVYEIVLDSAGSGSSSDVESFKKLCEDNGTAYLAYAVNSEGTAVLTLTSLRITPDETTGEILTAGDYARQNHDTAVFSYQASGMYIRNSSFGEEQLAGRSGYLSHFELCSDEEVSELILGQSEFTFEQDGKFYSIQTYYHNETAAADVDEILANMTAQ
;
A
#
# COMPACT_ATOMS: atom_id res chain seq x y z
N ALA A 1 -30.57 1.92 -2.02
CA ALA A 1 -29.54 0.95 -1.63
C ALA A 1 -28.25 1.74 -1.41
N CYS A 2 -27.92 2.03 -0.16
CA CYS A 2 -26.65 2.66 0.18
C CYS A 2 -25.55 1.64 -0.10
N SER A 3 -24.79 1.87 -1.16
CA SER A 3 -23.54 1.19 -1.36
C SER A 3 -22.61 1.68 -0.26
N GLY A 4 -22.53 0.93 0.83
CA GLY A 4 -21.54 1.19 1.85
C GLY A 4 -20.17 1.11 1.20
N SER A 5 -19.49 2.24 1.06
CA SER A 5 -18.06 2.24 0.83
C SER A 5 -17.46 1.35 1.90
N ALA A 6 -16.57 0.43 1.52
CA ALA A 6 -15.87 -0.45 2.46
C ALA A 6 -15.04 0.43 3.39
N GLU A 7 -15.63 0.89 4.47
CA GLU A 7 -14.95 1.68 5.47
C GLU A 7 -13.90 0.81 6.16
N ALA A 8 -12.69 1.32 6.25
CA ALA A 8 -11.66 0.69 7.05
C ALA A 8 -11.97 0.89 8.53
N SER A 9 -11.70 -0.11 9.33
CA SER A 9 -11.84 -0.03 10.78
C SER A 9 -10.64 -0.67 11.48
N VAL A 10 -10.37 -0.23 12.68
CA VAL A 10 -9.32 -0.79 13.52
C VAL A 10 -9.88 -1.11 14.90
N ALA A 11 -9.55 -2.28 15.43
CA ALA A 11 -9.96 -2.74 16.75
C ALA A 11 -8.75 -3.28 17.51
N SER A 12 -8.70 -2.98 18.82
CA SER A 12 -7.66 -3.51 19.70
C SER A 12 -7.86 -5.01 19.93
N THR A 13 -6.77 -5.75 19.99
CA THR A 13 -6.74 -7.18 20.32
C THR A 13 -5.80 -7.44 21.50
N LYS A 14 -5.71 -8.69 21.95
CA LYS A 14 -4.81 -9.06 23.05
C LYS A 14 -3.32 -8.86 22.71
N SER A 15 -2.95 -8.93 21.44
CA SER A 15 -1.56 -8.92 20.96
C SER A 15 -1.27 -7.82 19.97
N GLY A 16 -2.12 -6.79 19.89
CA GLY A 16 -1.95 -5.68 18.96
C GLY A 16 -3.27 -5.08 18.52
N SER A 17 -3.47 -4.97 17.22
CA SER A 17 -4.73 -4.48 16.63
C SER A 17 -5.08 -5.25 15.37
N GLU A 18 -6.33 -5.16 14.98
CA GLU A 18 -6.88 -5.77 13.77
C GLU A 18 -7.40 -4.66 12.87
N LEU A 19 -6.78 -4.52 11.70
CA LEU A 19 -7.19 -3.59 10.67
C LEU A 19 -8.06 -4.33 9.64
N THR A 20 -9.27 -3.84 9.42
CA THR A 20 -10.23 -4.45 8.51
C THR A 20 -10.59 -3.46 7.40
N ALA A 21 -10.49 -3.87 6.15
CA ALA A 21 -10.93 -3.09 4.99
C ALA A 21 -11.05 -3.98 3.77
N ALA A 22 -11.96 -3.65 2.86
CA ALA A 22 -12.13 -4.33 1.57
C ALA A 22 -12.30 -5.86 1.68
N GLY A 23 -12.90 -6.33 2.77
CA GLY A 23 -13.13 -7.76 3.03
C GLY A 23 -11.90 -8.53 3.47
N ILE A 24 -10.84 -7.85 3.92
CA ILE A 24 -9.64 -8.47 4.47
C ILE A 24 -9.33 -7.96 5.88
N LYS A 25 -8.61 -8.77 6.63
CA LYS A 25 -8.14 -8.45 7.98
C LYS A 25 -6.63 -8.56 8.02
N LEU A 26 -6.00 -7.52 8.57
CA LEU A 26 -4.58 -7.45 8.84
C LEU A 26 -4.37 -7.44 10.35
N ASN A 27 -3.59 -8.38 10.85
CA ASN A 27 -3.21 -8.44 12.25
C ASN A 27 -1.91 -7.65 12.45
N LEU A 28 -2.01 -6.52 13.16
CA LEU A 28 -0.87 -5.65 13.43
C LEU A 28 -0.29 -5.97 14.80
N PRO A 29 1.04 -6.14 14.92
CA PRO A 29 1.70 -6.32 16.21
C PRO A 29 1.44 -5.16 17.17
N GLU A 30 1.70 -5.38 18.46
CA GLU A 30 1.43 -4.42 19.53
C GLU A 30 2.19 -3.09 19.36
N ASN A 31 3.37 -3.13 18.74
CA ASN A 31 4.17 -1.94 18.45
C ASN A 31 3.76 -1.17 17.19
N TRP A 32 2.66 -1.53 16.57
CA TRP A 32 2.10 -0.83 15.41
C TRP A 32 0.89 0.00 15.79
N THR A 33 0.75 1.15 15.14
CA THR A 33 -0.42 2.04 15.28
C THR A 33 -1.08 2.22 13.91
N ALA A 34 -2.39 2.03 13.85
CA ALA A 34 -3.18 2.19 12.63
C ALA A 34 -4.11 3.40 12.74
N THR A 35 -4.24 4.12 11.62
CA THR A 35 -5.17 5.23 11.45
C THR A 35 -6.08 4.91 10.26
N VAL A 36 -7.37 5.18 10.40
CA VAL A 36 -8.37 4.97 9.36
C VAL A 36 -9.19 6.24 9.14
N GLY A 37 -9.88 6.33 8.00
CA GLY A 37 -10.75 7.44 7.67
C GLY A 37 -10.02 8.68 7.18
N ASP A 38 -10.62 9.84 7.39
CA ASP A 38 -10.16 11.11 6.80
C ASP A 38 -8.77 11.54 7.27
N LYS A 39 -8.35 11.15 8.45
CA LYS A 39 -7.01 11.47 8.97
C LYS A 39 -5.88 10.85 8.15
N VAL A 40 -6.16 9.80 7.38
CA VAL A 40 -5.15 9.20 6.52
C VAL A 40 -4.66 10.20 5.47
N TYR A 41 -5.55 11.01 4.91
CA TYR A 41 -5.20 12.06 3.94
C TYR A 41 -4.23 13.09 4.53
N GLU A 42 -4.44 13.47 5.77
CA GLU A 42 -3.54 14.37 6.49
C GLU A 42 -2.14 13.78 6.64
N ILE A 43 -2.05 12.52 7.04
CA ILE A 43 -0.77 11.81 7.18
C ILE A 43 -0.04 11.70 5.84
N VAL A 44 -0.75 11.34 4.77
CA VAL A 44 -0.18 11.23 3.43
C VAL A 44 0.33 12.57 2.92
N LEU A 45 -0.44 13.64 3.12
CA LEU A 45 -0.05 14.98 2.72
C LEU A 45 1.18 15.47 3.50
N ASP A 46 1.24 15.24 4.79
CA ASP A 46 2.39 15.58 5.63
C ASP A 46 3.66 14.83 5.19
N SER A 47 3.52 13.56 4.82
CA SER A 47 4.63 12.74 4.31
C SER A 47 5.19 13.26 3.00
N ALA A 48 4.36 13.91 2.18
CA ALA A 48 4.79 14.53 0.92
C ALA A 48 5.47 15.90 1.13
N GLY A 49 5.54 16.42 2.37
CA GLY A 49 6.23 17.66 2.71
C GLY A 49 5.48 18.94 2.31
N SER A 50 4.19 18.85 1.94
CA SER A 50 3.39 19.98 1.46
C SER A 50 2.39 20.50 2.50
N GLY A 51 2.64 20.27 3.79
CA GLY A 51 1.68 20.36 4.86
C GLY A 51 1.25 21.74 5.35
N SER A 52 0.13 22.27 4.88
CA SER A 52 -0.72 23.10 5.70
C SER A 52 -2.10 22.43 5.85
N SER A 53 -2.72 22.58 7.03
CA SER A 53 -4.03 21.99 7.31
C SER A 53 -5.16 22.44 6.37
N SER A 54 -4.99 23.59 5.70
CA SER A 54 -5.93 24.11 4.70
C SER A 54 -5.89 23.33 3.39
N ASP A 55 -4.81 22.57 3.13
CA ASP A 55 -4.62 21.83 1.90
C ASP A 55 -5.22 20.41 1.95
N VAL A 56 -5.54 19.91 3.15
CA VAL A 56 -6.07 18.55 3.34
C VAL A 56 -7.40 18.36 2.62
N GLU A 57 -8.33 19.29 2.77
CA GLU A 57 -9.64 19.21 2.10
C GLU A 57 -9.51 19.28 0.57
N SER A 58 -8.62 20.14 0.07
CA SER A 58 -8.33 20.24 -1.36
C SER A 58 -7.68 18.97 -1.90
N PHE A 59 -6.75 18.41 -1.14
CA PHE A 59 -6.09 17.14 -1.47
C PHE A 59 -7.09 15.98 -1.51
N LYS A 60 -7.94 15.87 -0.49
CA LYS A 60 -8.98 14.85 -0.44
C LYS A 60 -9.93 14.95 -1.63
N LYS A 61 -10.37 16.18 -1.96
CA LYS A 61 -11.23 16.43 -3.13
C LYS A 61 -10.54 16.02 -4.42
N LEU A 62 -9.27 16.34 -4.60
CA LEU A 62 -8.49 15.92 -5.76
C LEU A 62 -8.43 14.40 -5.88
N CYS A 63 -8.20 13.70 -4.78
CA CYS A 63 -8.22 12.23 -4.74
C CYS A 63 -9.59 11.69 -5.15
N GLU A 64 -10.67 12.22 -4.60
CA GLU A 64 -12.04 11.81 -4.95
C GLU A 64 -12.34 12.03 -6.43
N ASP A 65 -11.95 13.16 -6.99
CA ASP A 65 -12.13 13.47 -8.40
C ASP A 65 -11.35 12.50 -9.31
N ASN A 66 -10.18 12.04 -8.86
CA ASN A 66 -9.36 11.05 -9.57
C ASN A 66 -9.74 9.60 -9.28
N GLY A 67 -10.71 9.38 -8.39
CA GLY A 67 -11.15 8.04 -8.00
C GLY A 67 -10.22 7.32 -7.04
N THR A 68 -9.27 8.03 -6.42
CA THR A 68 -8.34 7.51 -5.43
C THR A 68 -8.88 7.68 -4.03
N ALA A 69 -8.77 6.64 -3.18
CA ALA A 69 -9.08 6.73 -1.76
C ALA A 69 -7.94 6.16 -0.93
N TYR A 70 -7.59 6.87 0.13
CA TYR A 70 -6.66 6.40 1.16
C TYR A 70 -7.49 5.87 2.33
N LEU A 71 -7.44 4.56 2.56
CA LEU A 71 -8.34 3.88 3.50
C LEU A 71 -7.72 3.70 4.88
N ALA A 72 -6.44 3.38 4.93
CA ALA A 72 -5.72 3.10 6.17
C ALA A 72 -4.24 3.41 6.05
N TYR A 73 -3.65 3.74 7.17
CA TYR A 73 -2.21 3.95 7.34
C TYR A 73 -1.78 3.30 8.65
N ALA A 74 -0.73 2.50 8.62
CA ALA A 74 -0.18 1.91 9.82
C ALA A 74 1.34 2.09 9.85
N VAL A 75 1.90 2.26 11.01
CA VAL A 75 3.32 2.48 11.22
C VAL A 75 3.76 1.81 12.51
N ASN A 76 4.97 1.26 12.53
CA ASN A 76 5.56 0.71 13.75
C ASN A 76 6.11 1.85 14.65
N SER A 77 6.31 1.56 15.92
CA SER A 77 6.75 2.55 16.92
C SER A 77 8.13 3.16 16.62
N GLU A 78 8.98 2.44 15.90
CA GLU A 78 10.31 2.90 15.51
C GLU A 78 10.31 3.74 14.23
N GLY A 79 9.20 3.79 13.50
CA GLY A 79 9.11 4.48 12.22
C GLY A 79 9.90 3.82 11.10
N THR A 80 10.22 2.54 11.24
CA THR A 80 11.03 1.78 10.27
C THR A 80 10.20 0.94 9.28
N ALA A 81 8.89 0.88 9.50
CA ALA A 81 7.97 0.20 8.60
C ALA A 81 6.64 0.94 8.53
N VAL A 82 6.07 1.00 7.33
CA VAL A 82 4.80 1.66 7.04
C VAL A 82 3.96 0.75 6.16
N LEU A 83 2.66 0.73 6.41
CA LEU A 83 1.67 0.05 5.58
C LEU A 83 0.57 1.06 5.21
N THR A 84 0.24 1.12 3.93
CA THR A 84 -0.85 1.98 3.43
C THR A 84 -1.81 1.12 2.61
N LEU A 85 -3.11 1.32 2.83
CA LEU A 85 -4.16 0.66 2.06
C LEU A 85 -4.92 1.71 1.27
N THR A 86 -4.93 1.55 -0.06
CA THR A 86 -5.55 2.48 -1.00
C THR A 86 -6.48 1.78 -1.96
N SER A 87 -7.38 2.53 -2.57
CA SER A 87 -8.16 2.07 -3.70
C SER A 87 -8.13 3.08 -4.84
N LEU A 88 -8.27 2.56 -6.07
CA LEU A 88 -8.37 3.35 -7.27
C LEU A 88 -9.57 2.87 -8.09
N ARG A 89 -10.48 3.76 -8.43
CA ARG A 89 -11.61 3.44 -9.33
C ARG A 89 -11.07 3.06 -10.70
N ILE A 90 -11.53 1.93 -11.24
CA ILE A 90 -11.17 1.48 -12.58
C ILE A 90 -11.96 2.30 -13.59
N THR A 91 -11.24 3.01 -14.46
CA THR A 91 -11.83 3.80 -15.55
C THR A 91 -11.20 3.42 -16.88
N PRO A 92 -11.99 3.36 -17.96
CA PRO A 92 -11.41 3.15 -19.29
C PRO A 92 -10.47 4.27 -19.69
N ASP A 93 -9.46 3.94 -20.49
CA ASP A 93 -8.60 4.93 -21.12
C ASP A 93 -9.45 5.83 -22.03
N GLU A 94 -9.28 7.13 -21.90
CA GLU A 94 -10.09 8.11 -22.63
C GLU A 94 -9.89 8.07 -24.15
N THR A 95 -8.71 7.61 -24.57
CA THR A 95 -8.35 7.55 -25.99
C THR A 95 -8.70 6.22 -26.65
N THR A 96 -8.39 5.12 -25.96
CA THR A 96 -8.53 3.75 -26.51
C THR A 96 -9.81 3.04 -26.05
N GLY A 97 -10.40 3.46 -24.93
CA GLY A 97 -11.49 2.77 -24.28
C GLY A 97 -11.09 1.48 -23.57
N GLU A 98 -9.82 1.17 -23.55
CA GLU A 98 -9.31 -0.04 -22.90
C GLU A 98 -9.35 0.09 -21.37
N ILE A 99 -9.64 -1.05 -20.72
CA ILE A 99 -9.62 -1.16 -19.26
C ILE A 99 -8.41 -2.00 -18.88
N LEU A 100 -7.54 -1.45 -18.03
CA LEU A 100 -6.41 -2.20 -17.50
C LEU A 100 -6.90 -3.32 -16.57
N THR A 101 -6.27 -4.48 -16.66
CA THR A 101 -6.43 -5.55 -15.67
C THR A 101 -5.63 -5.21 -14.41
N ALA A 102 -5.96 -5.86 -13.30
CA ALA A 102 -5.18 -5.71 -12.07
C ALA A 102 -3.70 -6.09 -12.29
N GLY A 103 -3.44 -7.11 -13.10
CA GLY A 103 -2.09 -7.53 -13.43
C GLY A 103 -1.32 -6.48 -14.21
N ASP A 104 -1.93 -5.89 -15.23
CA ASP A 104 -1.29 -4.83 -16.03
C ASP A 104 -1.03 -3.59 -15.18
N TYR A 105 -2.00 -3.17 -14.37
CA TYR A 105 -1.87 -2.04 -13.47
C TYR A 105 -0.73 -2.25 -12.46
N ALA A 106 -0.72 -3.39 -11.79
CA ALA A 106 0.30 -3.72 -10.80
C ALA A 106 1.70 -3.84 -11.43
N ARG A 107 1.80 -4.44 -12.62
CA ARG A 107 3.07 -4.56 -13.33
C ARG A 107 3.62 -3.20 -13.77
N GLN A 108 2.78 -2.34 -14.30
CA GLN A 108 3.18 -0.98 -14.66
C GLN A 108 3.72 -0.21 -13.46
N ASN A 109 3.06 -0.33 -12.31
CA ASN A 109 3.51 0.30 -11.07
C ASN A 109 4.87 -0.24 -10.61
N HIS A 110 5.04 -1.57 -10.67
CA HIS A 110 6.30 -2.22 -10.33
C HIS A 110 7.44 -1.74 -11.24
N ASP A 111 7.24 -1.85 -12.55
CA ASP A 111 8.26 -1.51 -13.55
C ASP A 111 8.62 -0.01 -13.48
N THR A 112 7.65 0.86 -13.31
CA THR A 112 7.86 2.30 -13.17
C THR A 112 8.66 2.64 -11.92
N ALA A 113 8.34 2.02 -10.77
CA ALA A 113 9.06 2.24 -9.53
C ALA A 113 10.51 1.77 -9.62
N VAL A 114 10.74 0.56 -10.11
CA VAL A 114 12.08 -0.01 -10.30
C VAL A 114 12.90 0.88 -11.26
N PHE A 115 12.33 1.25 -12.39
CA PHE A 115 13.00 2.12 -13.37
C PHE A 115 13.36 3.48 -12.75
N SER A 116 12.46 4.11 -12.02
CA SER A 116 12.68 5.42 -11.42
C SER A 116 13.83 5.39 -10.40
N TYR A 117 13.88 4.36 -9.57
CA TYR A 117 14.97 4.22 -8.59
C TYR A 117 16.31 3.93 -9.27
N GLN A 118 16.34 3.08 -10.28
CA GLN A 118 17.56 2.81 -11.06
C GLN A 118 18.04 4.07 -11.78
N ALA A 119 17.15 4.86 -12.34
CA ALA A 119 17.49 6.13 -12.98
C ALA A 119 18.06 7.16 -11.98
N SER A 120 17.71 7.03 -10.71
CA SER A 120 18.25 7.85 -9.61
C SER A 120 19.59 7.35 -9.06
N GLY A 121 20.15 6.30 -9.64
CA GLY A 121 21.44 5.73 -9.23
C GLY A 121 21.36 4.72 -8.10
N MET A 122 20.15 4.26 -7.75
CA MET A 122 19.96 3.23 -6.73
C MET A 122 20.11 1.83 -7.33
N TYR A 123 20.55 0.88 -6.54
CA TYR A 123 20.66 -0.52 -6.94
C TYR A 123 19.46 -1.31 -6.42
N ILE A 124 18.95 -2.20 -7.26
CA ILE A 124 17.78 -3.03 -6.94
C ILE A 124 18.25 -4.46 -6.64
N ARG A 125 17.71 -5.02 -5.55
CA ARG A 125 17.87 -6.45 -5.22
C ARG A 125 16.52 -7.09 -4.92
N ASN A 126 16.44 -8.42 -5.00
CA ASN A 126 15.27 -9.21 -4.64
C ASN A 126 13.98 -8.73 -5.32
N SER A 127 14.10 -8.27 -6.58
CA SER A 127 12.95 -7.83 -7.37
C SER A 127 12.15 -9.04 -7.84
N SER A 128 10.85 -9.03 -7.57
CA SER A 128 9.91 -10.06 -8.03
C SER A 128 8.54 -9.47 -8.29
N PHE A 129 7.83 -10.09 -9.22
CA PHE A 129 6.46 -9.75 -9.56
C PHE A 129 5.73 -11.01 -10.01
N GLY A 130 4.52 -11.26 -9.50
CA GLY A 130 3.74 -12.41 -9.89
C GLY A 130 2.38 -12.50 -9.23
N GLU A 131 1.59 -13.46 -9.69
CA GLU A 131 0.31 -13.77 -9.08
C GLU A 131 0.50 -14.39 -7.70
N GLU A 132 -0.34 -13.98 -6.75
CA GLU A 132 -0.37 -14.52 -5.40
C GLU A 132 -1.80 -14.67 -4.90
N GLN A 133 -1.98 -15.61 -3.98
CA GLN A 133 -3.22 -15.79 -3.24
C GLN A 133 -2.98 -15.33 -1.80
N LEU A 134 -3.56 -14.20 -1.42
CA LEU A 134 -3.50 -13.68 -0.06
C LEU A 134 -4.92 -13.38 0.45
N ALA A 135 -5.21 -13.80 1.67
CA ALA A 135 -6.53 -13.60 2.29
C ALA A 135 -7.69 -14.15 1.43
N GLY A 136 -7.48 -15.26 0.73
CA GLY A 136 -8.47 -15.84 -0.17
C GLY A 136 -8.72 -15.04 -1.44
N ARG A 137 -7.89 -14.06 -1.75
CA ARG A 137 -8.00 -13.21 -2.93
C ARG A 137 -6.88 -13.49 -3.91
N SER A 138 -7.23 -13.56 -5.18
CA SER A 138 -6.25 -13.57 -6.27
C SER A 138 -5.80 -12.15 -6.55
N GLY A 139 -4.51 -11.94 -6.59
CA GLY A 139 -3.93 -10.63 -6.87
C GLY A 139 -2.50 -10.75 -7.38
N TYR A 140 -1.79 -9.65 -7.33
CA TYR A 140 -0.42 -9.55 -7.82
C TYR A 140 0.46 -8.95 -6.74
N LEU A 141 1.57 -9.62 -6.46
CA LEU A 141 2.55 -9.15 -5.49
C LEU A 141 3.78 -8.62 -6.20
N SER A 142 4.08 -7.35 -5.96
CA SER A 142 5.29 -6.66 -6.37
C SER A 142 6.22 -6.59 -5.17
N HIS A 143 7.49 -6.85 -5.37
CA HIS A 143 8.51 -6.73 -4.33
C HIS A 143 9.84 -6.29 -4.92
N PHE A 144 10.52 -5.40 -4.24
CA PHE A 144 11.92 -5.05 -4.52
C PHE A 144 12.55 -4.37 -3.30
N GLU A 145 13.88 -4.38 -3.29
CA GLU A 145 14.65 -3.70 -2.27
C GLU A 145 15.68 -2.77 -2.93
N LEU A 146 15.94 -1.64 -2.28
CA LEU A 146 16.90 -0.63 -2.70
C LEU A 146 18.17 -0.72 -1.85
N CYS A 147 19.30 -0.63 -2.51
CA CYS A 147 20.63 -0.63 -1.90
C CYS A 147 21.44 0.54 -2.43
N SER A 148 22.41 1.01 -1.63
CA SER A 148 23.24 2.16 -1.98
C SER A 148 24.40 1.82 -2.91
N ASP A 149 24.81 0.55 -2.96
CA ASP A 149 25.98 0.12 -3.68
C ASP A 149 25.74 -1.15 -4.51
N GLU A 150 26.63 -1.36 -5.47
CA GLU A 150 26.56 -2.49 -6.39
C GLU A 150 26.80 -3.85 -5.71
N GLU A 151 27.47 -3.87 -4.58
CA GLU A 151 27.71 -5.09 -3.81
C GLU A 151 26.49 -5.52 -2.99
N VAL A 152 25.46 -4.67 -2.96
CA VAL A 152 24.13 -4.99 -2.41
C VAL A 152 24.18 -5.31 -0.90
N SER A 153 25.11 -4.64 -0.20
CA SER A 153 25.40 -4.98 1.19
C SER A 153 24.49 -4.32 2.22
N GLU A 154 23.88 -3.19 1.91
CA GLU A 154 23.07 -2.42 2.86
C GLU A 154 21.69 -2.10 2.31
N LEU A 155 20.67 -2.56 3.01
CA LEU A 155 19.28 -2.26 2.72
C LEU A 155 18.96 -0.80 3.07
N ILE A 156 18.47 -0.04 2.10
CA ILE A 156 17.97 1.32 2.32
C ILE A 156 16.47 1.32 2.50
N LEU A 157 15.76 0.66 1.59
CA LEU A 157 14.31 0.61 1.55
C LEU A 157 13.86 -0.68 0.87
N GLY A 158 12.92 -1.38 1.47
CA GLY A 158 12.17 -2.43 0.80
C GLY A 158 10.75 -2.00 0.54
N GLN A 159 10.16 -2.48 -0.52
CA GLN A 159 8.77 -2.22 -0.89
C GLN A 159 8.09 -3.51 -1.31
N SER A 160 6.90 -3.75 -0.78
CA SER A 160 5.99 -4.79 -1.26
C SER A 160 4.62 -4.17 -1.50
N GLU A 161 3.95 -4.57 -2.57
CA GLU A 161 2.61 -4.11 -2.89
C GLU A 161 1.78 -5.29 -3.39
N PHE A 162 0.68 -5.55 -2.70
CA PHE A 162 -0.33 -6.53 -3.14
C PHE A 162 -1.52 -5.80 -3.72
N THR A 163 -1.83 -6.08 -4.99
CA THR A 163 -2.92 -5.43 -5.73
C THR A 163 -3.96 -6.47 -6.14
N PHE A 164 -5.23 -6.19 -5.85
CA PHE A 164 -6.35 -7.01 -6.28
C PHE A 164 -7.52 -6.15 -6.75
N GLU A 165 -8.39 -6.74 -7.55
CA GLU A 165 -9.59 -6.08 -8.05
C GLU A 165 -10.82 -6.52 -7.26
N GLN A 166 -11.66 -5.54 -6.89
CA GLN A 166 -12.95 -5.80 -6.24
C GLN A 166 -13.90 -4.62 -6.47
N ASP A 167 -15.13 -4.91 -6.85
CA ASP A 167 -16.21 -3.91 -6.98
C ASP A 167 -15.84 -2.70 -7.84
N GLY A 168 -15.17 -2.93 -8.97
CA GLY A 168 -14.80 -1.88 -9.91
C GLY A 168 -13.63 -1.02 -9.46
N LYS A 169 -12.85 -1.49 -8.50
CA LYS A 169 -11.67 -0.79 -7.97
C LYS A 169 -10.46 -1.72 -7.90
N PHE A 170 -9.28 -1.12 -8.04
CA PHE A 170 -8.03 -1.74 -7.64
C PHE A 170 -7.75 -1.37 -6.18
N TYR A 171 -7.55 -2.37 -5.34
CA TYR A 171 -7.09 -2.18 -3.96
C TYR A 171 -5.61 -2.52 -3.89
N SER A 172 -4.85 -1.70 -3.19
CA SER A 172 -3.42 -1.91 -3.01
C SER A 172 -3.07 -1.85 -1.53
N ILE A 173 -2.37 -2.88 -1.06
CA ILE A 173 -1.74 -2.91 0.26
C ILE A 173 -0.25 -2.70 0.00
N GLN A 174 0.24 -1.51 0.31
CA GLN A 174 1.61 -1.11 0.06
C GLN A 174 2.38 -1.05 1.36
N THR A 175 3.53 -1.68 1.41
CA THR A 175 4.39 -1.73 2.59
C THR A 175 5.77 -1.23 2.26
N TYR A 176 6.38 -0.50 3.21
CA TYR A 176 7.76 -0.03 3.15
C TYR A 176 8.48 -0.44 4.43
N TYR A 177 9.76 -0.79 4.33
CA TYR A 177 10.60 -1.08 5.48
C TYR A 177 12.03 -0.61 5.23
N HIS A 178 12.73 -0.22 6.31
CA HIS A 178 14.07 0.36 6.22
C HIS A 178 15.17 -0.53 6.80
N ASN A 179 14.83 -1.66 7.39
CA ASN A 179 15.79 -2.62 7.91
C ASN A 179 15.23 -4.05 7.91
N GLU A 180 16.10 -5.03 8.16
CA GLU A 180 15.73 -6.45 8.09
C GLU A 180 14.71 -6.88 9.16
N THR A 181 14.76 -6.26 10.34
CA THR A 181 13.77 -6.55 11.41
C THR A 181 12.38 -6.10 10.99
N ALA A 182 12.26 -4.90 10.43
CA ALA A 182 11.01 -4.37 9.90
C ALA A 182 10.51 -5.19 8.70
N ALA A 183 11.42 -5.69 7.85
CA ALA A 183 11.08 -6.59 6.75
C ALA A 183 10.37 -7.85 7.25
N ALA A 184 10.88 -8.45 8.31
CA ALA A 184 10.29 -9.66 8.92
C ALA A 184 8.87 -9.38 9.45
N ASP A 185 8.66 -8.24 10.08
CA ASP A 185 7.34 -7.84 10.59
C ASP A 185 6.33 -7.65 9.44
N VAL A 186 6.74 -6.98 8.37
CA VAL A 186 5.92 -6.78 7.18
C VAL A 186 5.54 -8.11 6.54
N ASP A 187 6.49 -9.00 6.36
CA ASP A 187 6.27 -10.33 5.78
C ASP A 187 5.26 -11.13 6.62
N GLU A 188 5.37 -11.06 7.94
CA GLU A 188 4.45 -11.73 8.85
C GLU A 188 3.03 -11.16 8.76
N ILE A 189 2.90 -9.83 8.71
CA ILE A 189 1.59 -9.16 8.56
C ILE A 189 0.91 -9.61 7.26
N LEU A 190 1.63 -9.61 6.15
CA LEU A 190 1.06 -10.02 4.85
C LEU A 190 0.74 -11.52 4.82
N ALA A 191 1.61 -12.37 5.37
CA ALA A 191 1.41 -13.82 5.38
C ALA A 191 0.20 -14.24 6.23
N ASN A 192 -0.08 -13.52 7.31
CA ASN A 192 -1.18 -13.80 8.24
C ASN A 192 -2.47 -13.04 7.92
N MET A 193 -2.51 -12.33 6.82
CA MET A 193 -3.70 -11.64 6.34
C MET A 193 -4.82 -12.67 6.04
N THR A 194 -6.03 -12.39 6.50
CA THR A 194 -7.18 -13.29 6.34
C THR A 194 -8.35 -12.60 5.67
N ALA A 195 -9.26 -13.40 5.14
CA ALA A 195 -10.55 -12.90 4.68
C ALA A 195 -11.43 -12.52 5.87
N GLN A 196 -12.20 -11.47 5.69
CA GLN A 196 -13.18 -11.01 6.68
C GLN A 196 -14.42 -11.90 6.65
#